data_0959a3b0d8b9f72d889719882194b68c
#
_entry.id   0959a3b0d8b9f72d889719882194b68c
#
_cell.length_a   1.000
_cell.length_b   1.000
_cell.length_c   1.000
_cell.angle_alpha   90.00
_cell.angle_beta   90.00
_cell.angle_gamma   90.00
#
_symmetry.space_group_name_H-M   'P 1'
#
loop_
_entity.id
_entity.type
_entity.pdbx_description
1 polymer ?
#
loop_
_entity_poly.entity_id
_entity_poly.type
_entity_poly.pdbx_seq_one_letter_code
_entity_poly.pdbx_strand_id
1 'polypeptide(L)'
;LKHFIDEVLVNDPQTDDDFATLDNQVKQLKKAEEALDAAEAQLLAQVESVDSAKRRKDMLHKLARDNRLMAEKLVKSQKQAIKLEIAQQGKQAVEDHGAKVQATLEGYTLPRVPTDFNEAMKGKRTITTLQDAADNEVARAKIAINEAADLIRANAKIIAEAGYEFLFADRQQLVTAEPAHLKTIVSARIAEHKEKERQKEEARREQIRKEEQAKAEREAQQKADAEKAAQQAKETPKPEPAAEQPAQVKSEPRAEYKAKEDPIRPSDQDILRAIAAEFQVDVHTAAAWVLEMNQQELERVA
;
A
#
# COMPACT_ATOMS: atom_id res chain seq x y z
N LEU A 1 57.88 15.26 17.34
CA LEU A 1 56.94 14.88 16.27
C LEU A 1 56.43 13.45 16.46
N LYS A 2 57.30 12.42 16.61
CA LYS A 2 56.94 11.04 16.76
C LYS A 2 56.00 10.80 17.96
N HIS A 3 56.35 11.29 19.17
CA HIS A 3 55.50 11.26 20.35
C HIS A 3 54.13 11.92 20.11
N PHE A 4 54.11 13.07 19.41
CA PHE A 4 52.85 13.74 19.06
C PHE A 4 51.94 12.88 18.17
N ILE A 5 52.53 12.17 17.17
CA ILE A 5 51.79 11.32 16.25
C ILE A 5 51.30 10.06 16.93
N ASP A 6 52.14 9.43 17.77
CA ASP A 6 51.85 8.14 18.37
C ASP A 6 50.90 8.24 19.60
N GLU A 7 50.98 9.34 20.36
CA GLU A 7 50.31 9.45 21.66
C GLU A 7 49.32 10.61 21.80
N VAL A 8 49.44 11.67 20.97
CA VAL A 8 48.64 12.90 21.12
C VAL A 8 47.59 13.04 20.01
N LEU A 9 47.90 12.51 18.81
CA LEU A 9 47.01 12.67 17.66
C LEU A 9 45.71 11.93 17.89
N VAL A 10 44.57 12.62 17.75
CA VAL A 10 43.23 12.00 17.86
C VAL A 10 43.01 11.07 16.67
N ASN A 11 42.84 9.77 16.94
CA ASN A 11 42.69 8.73 15.91
C ASN A 11 41.23 8.33 15.64
N ASP A 12 40.29 8.59 16.59
CA ASP A 12 38.87 8.27 16.48
C ASP A 12 38.01 9.42 17.03
N PRO A 13 37.82 10.51 16.26
CA PRO A 13 37.03 11.65 16.68
C PRO A 13 35.52 11.32 16.64
N GLN A 14 34.81 11.52 17.76
CA GLN A 14 33.38 11.26 17.94
C GLN A 14 32.58 12.51 18.29
N THR A 15 33.22 13.53 18.87
CA THR A 15 32.57 14.77 19.31
C THR A 15 33.02 15.98 18.53
N ASP A 16 32.25 17.07 18.57
CA ASP A 16 32.67 18.36 17.96
C ASP A 16 34.01 18.88 18.52
N ASP A 17 34.28 18.63 19.81
CA ASP A 17 35.53 18.99 20.49
C ASP A 17 36.69 18.14 19.95
N ASP A 18 36.48 16.85 19.69
CA ASP A 18 37.47 15.97 19.09
C ASP A 18 37.84 16.43 17.68
N PHE A 19 36.84 16.81 16.88
CA PHE A 19 37.09 17.36 15.55
C PHE A 19 37.81 18.70 15.57
N ALA A 20 37.46 19.58 16.51
CA ALA A 20 38.17 20.84 16.68
C ALA A 20 39.63 20.62 17.11
N THR A 21 39.86 19.63 17.98
CA THR A 21 41.18 19.22 18.42
C THR A 21 42.01 18.67 17.24
N LEU A 22 41.42 17.75 16.48
CA LEU A 22 42.10 17.16 15.31
C LEU A 22 42.39 18.19 14.21
N ASP A 23 41.47 19.12 13.92
CA ASP A 23 41.73 20.23 12.99
C ASP A 23 42.90 21.12 13.46
N ASN A 24 43.07 21.35 14.76
CA ASN A 24 44.20 22.07 15.32
C ASN A 24 45.50 21.25 15.20
N GLN A 25 45.46 19.94 15.42
CA GLN A 25 46.58 19.02 15.27
C GLN A 25 47.05 18.93 13.83
N VAL A 26 46.13 18.92 12.85
CA VAL A 26 46.45 19.01 11.41
C VAL A 26 47.20 20.31 11.09
N LYS A 27 46.74 21.45 11.66
CA LYS A 27 47.48 22.75 11.50
C LYS A 27 48.87 22.72 12.13
N GLN A 28 49.04 22.03 13.27
CA GLN A 28 50.34 21.86 13.92
C GLN A 28 51.28 20.99 13.07
N LEU A 29 50.77 19.89 12.50
CA LEU A 29 51.56 19.05 11.58
C LEU A 29 51.98 19.82 10.34
N LYS A 30 51.12 20.66 9.77
CA LYS A 30 51.46 21.54 8.65
C LYS A 30 52.57 22.55 9.01
N LYS A 31 52.46 23.18 10.20
CA LYS A 31 53.52 24.07 10.70
C LYS A 31 54.85 23.33 10.93
N ALA A 32 54.80 22.06 11.36
CA ALA A 32 55.98 21.24 11.52
C ALA A 32 56.64 20.94 10.16
N GLU A 33 55.86 20.69 9.11
CA GLU A 33 56.39 20.56 7.73
C GLU A 33 57.09 21.83 7.29
N GLU A 34 56.43 23.00 7.42
CA GLU A 34 56.99 24.31 7.04
C GLU A 34 58.27 24.64 7.80
N ALA A 35 58.31 24.31 9.12
CA ALA A 35 59.51 24.51 9.95
C ALA A 35 60.68 23.60 9.53
N LEU A 36 60.40 22.35 9.12
CA LEU A 36 61.41 21.44 8.60
C LEU A 36 62.00 21.91 7.27
N ASP A 37 61.21 22.50 6.38
CA ASP A 37 61.63 23.07 5.13
C ASP A 37 62.50 24.31 5.35
N ALA A 38 62.14 25.20 6.28
CA ALA A 38 62.93 26.35 6.66
C ALA A 38 64.28 25.96 7.29
N ALA A 39 64.30 24.90 8.12
CA ALA A 39 65.50 24.36 8.71
C ALA A 39 66.47 23.76 7.65
N GLU A 40 65.95 23.15 6.60
CA GLU A 40 66.72 22.67 5.46
C GLU A 40 67.51 23.84 4.75
N ALA A 41 66.72 24.91 4.46
CA ALA A 41 67.31 26.07 3.81
C ALA A 41 68.45 26.69 4.65
N GLN A 42 68.31 26.69 5.99
CA GLN A 42 69.32 27.17 6.92
C GLN A 42 70.62 26.27 7.00
N LEU A 43 70.38 24.95 7.02
CA LEU A 43 71.49 23.96 7.03
C LEU A 43 72.28 23.92 5.74
N LEU A 44 71.64 24.14 4.59
CA LEU A 44 72.30 24.22 3.30
C LEU A 44 73.27 25.41 3.20
N ALA A 45 73.11 26.45 4.04
CA ALA A 45 73.98 27.59 4.11
C ALA A 45 75.31 27.38 4.98
N GLN A 46 75.33 26.26 5.77
CA GLN A 46 76.52 25.92 6.64
C GLN A 46 77.09 24.55 6.27
N VAL A 47 78.17 24.52 5.48
CA VAL A 47 78.78 23.34 4.90
C VAL A 47 79.44 22.43 5.94
N GLU A 48 79.19 21.18 6.00
CA GLU A 48 79.99 19.93 6.02
C GLU A 48 79.31 18.65 6.70
N SER A 49 78.10 18.68 7.16
CA SER A 49 77.43 17.42 7.52
C SER A 49 76.00 17.31 6.95
N VAL A 50 75.83 17.90 5.80
CA VAL A 50 74.56 18.22 5.15
C VAL A 50 73.75 16.94 4.80
N ASP A 51 74.43 15.85 4.42
CA ASP A 51 73.75 14.68 3.86
C ASP A 51 72.97 13.87 4.96
N SER A 52 73.52 13.72 6.13
CA SER A 52 72.84 13.04 7.25
C SER A 52 71.68 13.88 7.85
N ALA A 53 71.95 15.22 7.93
CA ALA A 53 70.87 16.16 8.36
C ALA A 53 69.76 16.24 7.36
N LYS A 54 70.05 16.26 6.06
CA LYS A 54 69.05 16.20 4.98
C LYS A 54 68.23 14.94 4.98
N ARG A 55 68.84 13.75 5.07
CA ARG A 55 68.11 12.45 5.16
C ARG A 55 67.21 12.42 6.38
N ARG A 56 67.59 12.90 7.54
CA ARG A 56 66.78 12.96 8.76
C ARG A 56 65.64 13.95 8.58
N LYS A 57 65.83 15.12 8.04
CA LYS A 57 64.80 16.10 7.71
C LYS A 57 63.80 15.53 6.73
N ASP A 58 64.24 14.89 5.63
CA ASP A 58 63.36 14.30 4.62
C ASP A 58 62.46 13.18 5.23
N MET A 59 63.04 12.38 6.13
CA MET A 59 62.28 11.35 6.86
C MET A 59 61.20 11.98 7.77
N LEU A 60 61.57 13.03 8.54
CA LEU A 60 60.62 13.72 9.41
C LEU A 60 59.58 14.50 8.64
N HIS A 61 59.94 15.15 7.54
CA HIS A 61 59.00 15.82 6.65
C HIS A 61 58.00 14.86 6.04
N LYS A 62 58.46 13.71 5.54
CA LYS A 62 57.61 12.65 5.03
C LYS A 62 56.65 12.15 6.10
N LEU A 63 57.14 11.90 7.34
CA LEU A 63 56.34 11.46 8.46
C LEU A 63 55.22 12.46 8.83
N ALA A 64 55.59 13.77 8.90
CA ALA A 64 54.63 14.84 9.17
C ALA A 64 53.55 14.92 8.08
N ARG A 65 53.98 14.92 6.82
CA ARG A 65 53.06 14.98 5.66
C ARG A 65 52.13 13.81 5.60
N ASP A 66 52.63 12.56 5.75
CA ASP A 66 51.80 11.35 5.65
C ASP A 66 50.77 11.35 6.78
N ASN A 67 51.15 11.71 8.01
CA ASN A 67 50.22 11.78 9.13
C ASN A 67 49.22 12.93 8.98
N ARG A 68 49.60 14.09 8.47
CA ARG A 68 48.68 15.17 8.14
C ARG A 68 47.65 14.73 7.12
N LEU A 69 48.07 14.09 6.01
CA LEU A 69 47.15 13.59 4.98
C LEU A 69 46.20 12.49 5.51
N MET A 70 46.73 11.61 6.38
CA MET A 70 45.87 10.61 7.06
C MET A 70 44.86 11.26 7.96
N ALA A 71 45.25 12.27 8.79
CA ALA A 71 44.34 12.97 9.66
C ALA A 71 43.26 13.75 8.89
N GLU A 72 43.64 14.47 7.82
CA GLU A 72 42.67 15.14 6.93
C GLU A 72 41.63 14.18 6.34
N LYS A 73 42.12 13.00 5.89
CA LYS A 73 41.25 11.94 5.36
C LYS A 73 40.32 11.38 6.44
N LEU A 74 40.86 11.20 7.65
CA LEU A 74 40.08 10.71 8.81
C LEU A 74 38.97 11.69 9.17
N VAL A 75 39.26 12.99 9.32
CA VAL A 75 38.24 14.02 9.55
C VAL A 75 37.12 13.96 8.54
N LYS A 76 37.47 13.88 7.24
CA LYS A 76 36.47 13.83 6.17
C LYS A 76 35.60 12.56 6.22
N SER A 77 36.24 11.39 6.43
CA SER A 77 35.51 10.12 6.46
C SER A 77 34.59 10.02 7.68
N GLN A 78 35.05 10.41 8.86
CA GLN A 78 34.25 10.37 10.09
C GLN A 78 33.09 11.36 10.04
N LYS A 79 33.29 12.59 9.60
CA LYS A 79 32.21 13.55 9.39
C LYS A 79 31.14 13.02 8.43
N GLN A 80 31.51 12.28 7.38
CA GLN A 80 30.59 11.66 6.46
C GLN A 80 29.84 10.49 7.13
N ALA A 81 30.55 9.65 7.90
CA ALA A 81 29.95 8.52 8.61
C ALA A 81 28.92 8.98 9.63
N ILE A 82 29.25 9.97 10.47
CA ILE A 82 28.35 10.55 11.45
C ILE A 82 27.11 11.19 10.77
N LYS A 83 27.32 11.92 9.67
CA LYS A 83 26.21 12.49 8.90
C LYS A 83 25.26 11.41 8.37
N LEU A 84 25.80 10.30 7.89
CA LEU A 84 25.01 9.17 7.40
C LEU A 84 24.22 8.50 8.55
N GLU A 85 24.87 8.32 9.69
CA GLU A 85 24.25 7.73 10.88
C GLU A 85 23.10 8.60 11.39
N ILE A 86 23.28 9.91 11.54
CA ILE A 86 22.21 10.85 11.92
C ILE A 86 21.04 10.77 10.93
N ALA A 87 21.31 10.74 9.62
CA ALA A 87 20.26 10.60 8.62
C ALA A 87 19.50 9.27 8.73
N GLN A 88 20.20 8.17 9.03
CA GLN A 88 19.60 6.86 9.19
C GLN A 88 18.75 6.78 10.44
N GLN A 89 19.23 7.30 11.57
CA GLN A 89 18.47 7.40 12.83
C GLN A 89 17.21 8.24 12.63
N GLY A 90 17.32 9.38 11.94
CA GLY A 90 16.18 10.23 11.61
C GLY A 90 15.13 9.52 10.75
N LYS A 91 15.56 8.80 9.71
CA LYS A 91 14.66 7.97 8.87
C LYS A 91 13.93 6.91 9.70
N GLN A 92 14.68 6.18 10.52
CA GLN A 92 14.10 5.15 11.39
C GLN A 92 13.06 5.73 12.34
N ALA A 93 13.34 6.89 12.96
CA ALA A 93 12.40 7.57 13.86
C ALA A 93 11.10 8.00 13.14
N VAL A 94 11.15 8.36 11.86
CA VAL A 94 9.97 8.69 11.06
C VAL A 94 9.21 7.42 10.68
N GLU A 95 9.90 6.37 10.25
CA GLU A 95 9.31 5.07 9.91
C GLU A 95 8.60 4.44 11.11
N ASP A 96 9.24 4.43 12.29
CA ASP A 96 8.65 3.92 13.52
C ASP A 96 7.39 4.69 13.91
N HIS A 97 7.41 6.02 13.76
CA HIS A 97 6.24 6.85 14.01
C HIS A 97 5.13 6.56 12.99
N GLY A 98 5.47 6.48 11.71
CA GLY A 98 4.54 6.13 10.64
C GLY A 98 3.88 4.77 10.86
N ALA A 99 4.65 3.75 11.26
CA ALA A 99 4.13 2.43 11.58
C ALA A 99 3.14 2.44 12.75
N LYS A 100 3.45 3.20 13.82
CA LYS A 100 2.53 3.38 14.97
C LYS A 100 1.23 4.05 14.56
N VAL A 101 1.30 5.11 13.76
CA VAL A 101 0.11 5.82 13.26
C VAL A 101 -0.67 4.94 12.30
N GLN A 102 0.00 4.22 11.38
CA GLN A 102 -0.61 3.27 10.46
C GLN A 102 -1.45 2.22 11.18
N ALA A 103 -0.96 1.68 12.29
CA ALA A 103 -1.68 0.69 13.09
C ALA A 103 -3.02 1.19 13.66
N THR A 104 -3.23 2.51 13.71
CA THR A 104 -4.46 3.14 14.22
C THR A 104 -5.49 3.46 13.12
N LEU A 105 -5.19 3.18 11.85
CA LEU A 105 -6.02 3.59 10.72
C LEU A 105 -7.01 2.52 10.21
N GLU A 106 -7.24 1.46 10.98
CA GLU A 106 -8.33 0.47 10.77
C GLU A 106 -8.53 0.03 9.29
N GLY A 107 -7.43 -0.30 8.61
CA GLY A 107 -7.47 -0.79 7.21
C GLY A 107 -7.29 0.28 6.12
N TYR A 108 -7.11 1.54 6.49
CA TYR A 108 -6.68 2.57 5.56
C TYR A 108 -5.16 2.69 5.53
N THR A 109 -4.62 3.01 4.36
CA THR A 109 -3.16 3.14 4.16
C THR A 109 -2.74 4.59 4.29
N LEU A 110 -1.73 4.84 5.13
CA LEU A 110 -1.12 6.15 5.29
C LEU A 110 -0.28 6.49 4.05
N PRO A 111 -0.44 7.67 3.43
CA PRO A 111 0.42 8.11 2.35
C PRO A 111 1.86 8.30 2.84
N ARG A 112 2.83 7.99 1.97
CA ARG A 112 4.24 8.18 2.30
C ARG A 112 4.57 9.67 2.37
N VAL A 113 5.08 10.11 3.52
CA VAL A 113 5.59 11.47 3.70
C VAL A 113 7.04 11.52 3.24
N PRO A 114 7.39 12.37 2.25
CA PRO A 114 8.78 12.49 1.79
C PRO A 114 9.65 13.19 2.85
N THR A 115 10.88 12.68 3.03
CA THR A 115 11.90 13.27 3.90
C THR A 115 13.20 13.42 3.15
N ASP A 116 13.91 14.55 3.36
CA ASP A 116 15.24 14.77 2.80
C ASP A 116 16.19 15.26 3.89
N PHE A 117 16.76 14.31 4.63
CA PHE A 117 17.76 14.56 5.65
C PHE A 117 19.06 15.15 5.08
N ASN A 118 19.40 14.80 3.83
CA ASN A 118 20.61 15.33 3.21
C ASN A 118 20.49 16.83 2.93
N GLU A 119 19.36 17.27 2.39
CA GLU A 119 19.11 18.69 2.17
C GLU A 119 18.95 19.45 3.49
N ALA A 120 18.26 18.89 4.48
CA ALA A 120 18.12 19.48 5.82
C ALA A 120 19.49 19.75 6.48
N MET A 121 20.43 18.80 6.35
CA MET A 121 21.79 18.90 6.90
C MET A 121 22.77 19.65 6.00
N LYS A 122 22.36 20.15 4.86
CA LYS A 122 23.23 20.87 3.93
C LYS A 122 23.76 22.16 4.54
N GLY A 123 25.08 22.37 4.40
CA GLY A 123 25.75 23.54 4.95
C GLY A 123 25.99 23.50 6.46
N LYS A 124 25.53 22.50 7.18
CA LYS A 124 25.82 22.31 8.60
C LYS A 124 27.22 21.71 8.76
N ARG A 125 27.98 22.17 9.79
CA ARG A 125 29.39 21.84 9.96
C ARG A 125 29.73 21.13 11.25
N THR A 126 28.92 21.31 12.29
CA THR A 126 29.11 20.66 13.60
C THR A 126 28.10 19.51 13.80
N ILE A 127 28.44 18.55 14.64
CA ILE A 127 27.57 17.41 14.96
C ILE A 127 26.25 17.93 15.52
N THR A 128 26.30 18.88 16.46
CA THR A 128 25.11 19.49 17.08
C THR A 128 24.18 20.08 16.02
N THR A 129 24.68 20.89 15.09
CA THR A 129 23.85 21.51 14.05
C THR A 129 23.34 20.51 13.00
N LEU A 130 24.04 19.39 12.78
CA LEU A 130 23.55 18.28 11.96
C LEU A 130 22.39 17.56 12.66
N GLN A 131 22.54 17.29 13.96
CA GLN A 131 21.50 16.66 14.77
C GLN A 131 20.25 17.52 14.85
N ASP A 132 20.39 18.82 15.20
CA ASP A 132 19.27 19.77 15.25
C ASP A 132 18.50 19.82 13.92
N ALA A 133 19.23 19.82 12.79
CA ALA A 133 18.62 19.84 11.47
C ALA A 133 17.86 18.53 11.16
N ALA A 134 18.41 17.38 11.56
CA ALA A 134 17.75 16.09 11.41
C ALA A 134 16.52 16.00 12.33
N ASP A 135 16.61 16.44 13.56
CA ASP A 135 15.50 16.45 14.53
C ASP A 135 14.35 17.35 14.05
N ASN A 136 14.65 18.49 13.46
CA ASN A 136 13.65 19.35 12.84
C ASN A 136 12.95 18.68 11.66
N GLU A 137 13.69 17.95 10.81
CA GLU A 137 13.09 17.19 9.69
C GLU A 137 12.24 16.02 10.20
N VAL A 138 12.67 15.33 11.25
CA VAL A 138 11.86 14.30 11.94
C VAL A 138 10.57 14.90 12.49
N ALA A 139 10.65 16.04 13.16
CA ALA A 139 9.48 16.74 13.69
C ALA A 139 8.50 17.15 12.60
N ARG A 140 9.01 17.74 11.51
CA ARG A 140 8.21 18.10 10.34
C ARG A 140 7.50 16.87 9.74
N ALA A 141 8.23 15.77 9.55
CA ALA A 141 7.67 14.55 9.00
C ALA A 141 6.60 13.94 9.92
N LYS A 142 6.83 13.91 11.23
CA LYS A 142 5.83 13.42 12.21
C LYS A 142 4.55 14.26 12.21
N ILE A 143 4.66 15.58 12.11
CA ILE A 143 3.51 16.47 11.98
C ILE A 143 2.71 16.12 10.73
N ALA A 144 3.38 16.04 9.57
CA ALA A 144 2.72 15.72 8.31
C ALA A 144 2.06 14.31 8.31
N ILE A 145 2.68 13.33 8.98
CA ILE A 145 2.11 11.99 9.19
C ILE A 145 0.81 12.08 10.01
N ASN A 146 0.82 12.84 11.10
CA ASN A 146 -0.35 13.01 11.96
C ASN A 146 -1.48 13.74 11.22
N GLU A 147 -1.18 14.82 10.51
CA GLU A 147 -2.14 15.57 9.71
C GLU A 147 -2.79 14.68 8.63
N ALA A 148 -2.00 13.86 7.94
CA ALA A 148 -2.52 12.90 6.97
C ALA A 148 -3.42 11.84 7.62
N ALA A 149 -3.05 11.35 8.80
CA ALA A 149 -3.85 10.39 9.55
C ALA A 149 -5.17 10.99 10.04
N ASP A 150 -5.15 12.22 10.52
CA ASP A 150 -6.36 12.92 10.97
C ASP A 150 -7.30 13.21 9.82
N LEU A 151 -6.77 13.57 8.64
CA LEU A 151 -7.54 13.70 7.41
C LEU A 151 -8.21 12.37 7.02
N ILE A 152 -7.45 11.27 7.03
CA ILE A 152 -7.97 9.94 6.73
C ILE A 152 -9.10 9.56 7.69
N ARG A 153 -8.92 9.75 9.01
CA ARG A 153 -9.96 9.47 10.03
C ARG A 153 -11.21 10.31 9.82
N ALA A 154 -11.05 11.60 9.57
CA ALA A 154 -12.17 12.51 9.31
C ALA A 154 -12.95 12.08 8.06
N ASN A 155 -12.25 11.76 6.99
CA ASN A 155 -12.86 11.34 5.73
C ASN A 155 -13.48 9.93 5.82
N ALA A 156 -12.85 8.99 6.52
CA ALA A 156 -13.41 7.67 6.79
C ALA A 156 -14.73 7.77 7.55
N LYS A 157 -14.80 8.68 8.54
CA LYS A 157 -16.03 8.97 9.29
C LYS A 157 -17.15 9.50 8.37
N ILE A 158 -16.84 10.40 7.44
CA ILE A 158 -17.82 10.91 6.46
C ILE A 158 -18.40 9.78 5.62
N ILE A 159 -17.55 8.84 5.15
CA ILE A 159 -17.99 7.69 4.36
C ILE A 159 -18.85 6.74 5.20
N ALA A 160 -18.44 6.44 6.44
CA ALA A 160 -19.17 5.56 7.34
C ALA A 160 -20.54 6.15 7.72
N GLU A 161 -20.60 7.43 8.08
CA GLU A 161 -21.86 8.13 8.43
C GLU A 161 -22.85 8.21 7.26
N ALA A 162 -22.36 8.11 6.02
CA ALA A 162 -23.22 8.08 4.84
C ALA A 162 -24.08 6.80 4.75
N GLY A 163 -23.69 5.70 5.38
CA GLY A 163 -24.45 4.44 5.45
C GLY A 163 -24.55 3.64 4.15
N TYR A 164 -23.75 3.98 3.14
CA TYR A 164 -23.72 3.36 1.81
C TYR A 164 -22.30 2.91 1.43
N GLU A 165 -21.59 2.21 2.34
CA GLU A 165 -20.19 1.85 2.17
C GLU A 165 -19.89 1.10 0.86
N PHE A 166 -20.85 0.29 0.38
CA PHE A 166 -20.72 -0.46 -0.86
C PHE A 166 -20.58 0.43 -2.12
N LEU A 167 -20.98 1.71 -2.05
CA LEU A 167 -20.80 2.67 -3.14
C LEU A 167 -19.36 3.22 -3.25
N PHE A 168 -18.51 2.93 -2.26
CA PHE A 168 -17.18 3.49 -2.11
C PHE A 168 -16.11 2.39 -2.14
N ALA A 169 -16.09 1.56 -3.21
CA ALA A 169 -15.05 0.56 -3.42
C ALA A 169 -13.64 1.19 -3.50
N ASP A 170 -13.57 2.45 -3.95
CA ASP A 170 -12.39 3.30 -4.03
C ASP A 170 -12.12 4.13 -2.77
N ARG A 171 -12.68 3.72 -1.62
CA ARG A 171 -12.56 4.45 -0.34
C ARG A 171 -11.13 4.80 0.05
N GLN A 172 -10.16 3.95 -0.30
CA GLN A 172 -8.74 4.17 -0.02
C GLN A 172 -8.19 5.45 -0.71
N GLN A 173 -8.67 5.77 -1.89
CA GLN A 173 -8.30 7.00 -2.59
C GLN A 173 -9.09 8.20 -2.06
N LEU A 174 -10.35 7.99 -1.76
CA LEU A 174 -11.24 9.05 -1.30
C LEU A 174 -10.87 9.62 0.08
N VAL A 175 -10.35 8.78 0.99
CA VAL A 175 -9.96 9.25 2.33
C VAL A 175 -8.78 10.20 2.34
N THR A 176 -8.02 10.29 1.27
CA THR A 176 -6.91 11.25 1.12
C THR A 176 -7.32 12.56 0.44
N ALA A 177 -8.56 12.66 -0.03
CA ALA A 177 -9.07 13.84 -0.72
C ALA A 177 -9.43 14.97 0.25
N GLU A 178 -9.56 16.18 -0.29
CA GLU A 178 -10.09 17.31 0.49
C GLU A 178 -11.52 17.01 1.00
N PRO A 179 -11.83 17.27 2.27
CA PRO A 179 -13.13 16.93 2.86
C PRO A 179 -14.35 17.53 2.14
N ALA A 180 -14.23 18.73 1.59
CA ALA A 180 -15.31 19.35 0.82
C ALA A 180 -15.58 18.60 -0.48
N HIS A 181 -14.53 18.20 -1.19
CA HIS A 181 -14.62 17.41 -2.41
C HIS A 181 -15.20 16.00 -2.13
N LEU A 182 -14.74 15.36 -1.06
CA LEU A 182 -15.28 14.08 -0.64
C LEU A 182 -16.79 14.13 -0.37
N LYS A 183 -17.26 15.12 0.39
CA LYS A 183 -18.71 15.30 0.66
C LYS A 183 -19.52 15.45 -0.63
N THR A 184 -18.99 16.13 -1.63
CA THR A 184 -19.63 16.26 -2.94
C THR A 184 -19.74 14.92 -3.65
N ILE A 185 -18.66 14.13 -3.66
CA ILE A 185 -18.66 12.78 -4.26
C ILE A 185 -19.65 11.86 -3.53
N VAL A 186 -19.63 11.87 -2.20
CA VAL A 186 -20.52 11.05 -1.37
C VAL A 186 -21.98 11.38 -1.67
N SER A 187 -22.35 12.66 -1.65
CA SER A 187 -23.74 13.07 -1.93
C SER A 187 -24.17 12.73 -3.36
N ALA A 188 -23.30 12.92 -4.36
CA ALA A 188 -23.61 12.61 -5.75
C ALA A 188 -23.83 11.11 -5.96
N ARG A 189 -22.95 10.23 -5.43
CA ARG A 189 -23.11 8.77 -5.56
C ARG A 189 -24.35 8.25 -4.85
N ILE A 190 -24.69 8.78 -3.69
CA ILE A 190 -25.92 8.41 -2.96
C ILE A 190 -27.14 8.86 -3.73
N ALA A 191 -27.16 10.08 -4.28
CA ALA A 191 -28.27 10.56 -5.09
C ALA A 191 -28.48 9.69 -6.33
N GLU A 192 -27.42 9.35 -7.04
CA GLU A 192 -27.46 8.46 -8.20
C GLU A 192 -27.98 7.06 -7.83
N HIS A 193 -27.52 6.49 -6.72
CA HIS A 193 -28.02 5.19 -6.24
C HIS A 193 -29.52 5.24 -5.92
N LYS A 194 -29.96 6.23 -5.16
CA LYS A 194 -31.38 6.41 -4.81
C LYS A 194 -32.26 6.56 -6.05
N GLU A 195 -31.77 7.29 -7.05
CA GLU A 195 -32.49 7.45 -8.30
C GLU A 195 -32.60 6.13 -9.07
N LYS A 196 -31.51 5.34 -9.15
CA LYS A 196 -31.53 4.03 -9.76
C LYS A 196 -32.49 3.06 -9.02
N GLU A 197 -32.51 3.08 -7.71
CA GLU A 197 -33.42 2.26 -6.91
C GLU A 197 -34.89 2.68 -7.13
N ARG A 198 -35.17 3.98 -7.19
CA ARG A 198 -36.49 4.50 -7.52
C ARG A 198 -36.96 4.01 -8.89
N GLN A 199 -36.11 4.12 -9.90
CA GLN A 199 -36.43 3.67 -11.27
C GLN A 199 -36.69 2.15 -11.32
N LYS A 200 -35.89 1.35 -10.61
CA LYS A 200 -36.13 -0.09 -10.53
C LYS A 200 -37.46 -0.42 -9.85
N GLU A 201 -37.77 0.29 -8.79
CA GLU A 201 -39.05 0.07 -8.07
C GLU A 201 -40.25 0.49 -8.92
N GLU A 202 -40.15 1.62 -9.62
CA GLU A 202 -41.21 2.06 -10.55
C GLU A 202 -41.40 1.07 -11.70
N ALA A 203 -40.33 0.59 -12.30
CA ALA A 203 -40.38 -0.45 -13.34
C ALA A 203 -41.00 -1.76 -12.82
N ARG A 204 -40.64 -2.18 -11.61
CA ARG A 204 -41.20 -3.36 -10.97
C ARG A 204 -42.70 -3.20 -10.68
N ARG A 205 -43.10 -2.04 -10.17
CA ARG A 205 -44.55 -1.74 -9.93
C ARG A 205 -45.32 -1.72 -11.23
N GLU A 206 -44.75 -1.15 -12.30
CA GLU A 206 -45.38 -1.16 -13.61
C GLU A 206 -45.51 -2.57 -14.19
N GLN A 207 -44.51 -3.41 -14.02
CA GLN A 207 -44.57 -4.82 -14.44
C GLN A 207 -45.64 -5.58 -13.69
N ILE A 208 -45.73 -5.48 -12.36
CA ILE A 208 -46.77 -6.09 -11.55
C ILE A 208 -48.14 -5.64 -12.02
N ARG A 209 -48.34 -4.32 -12.25
CA ARG A 209 -49.62 -3.80 -12.74
C ARG A 209 -50.01 -4.37 -14.11
N LYS A 210 -49.05 -4.50 -15.03
CA LYS A 210 -49.27 -5.13 -16.34
C LYS A 210 -49.60 -6.61 -16.21
N GLU A 211 -48.96 -7.32 -15.31
CA GLU A 211 -49.29 -8.75 -15.05
C GLU A 211 -50.67 -8.92 -14.44
N GLU A 212 -51.04 -8.06 -13.48
CA GLU A 212 -52.39 -8.06 -12.89
C GLU A 212 -53.45 -7.72 -13.92
N GLN A 213 -53.25 -6.73 -14.79
CA GLN A 213 -54.16 -6.41 -15.89
C GLN A 213 -54.29 -7.55 -16.87
N ALA A 214 -53.20 -8.16 -17.30
CA ALA A 214 -53.22 -9.30 -18.20
C ALA A 214 -53.89 -10.52 -17.58
N LYS A 215 -53.77 -10.73 -16.27
CA LYS A 215 -54.49 -11.79 -15.54
C LYS A 215 -56.00 -11.52 -15.46
N ALA A 216 -56.37 -10.28 -15.15
CA ALA A 216 -57.76 -9.87 -15.12
C ALA A 216 -58.43 -9.97 -16.49
N GLU A 217 -57.74 -9.56 -17.56
CA GLU A 217 -58.24 -9.73 -18.94
C GLU A 217 -58.43 -11.19 -19.33
N ARG A 218 -57.44 -12.07 -18.98
CA ARG A 218 -57.59 -13.52 -19.20
C ARG A 218 -58.74 -14.12 -18.44
N GLU A 219 -58.96 -13.74 -17.18
CA GLU A 219 -60.09 -14.19 -16.37
C GLU A 219 -61.43 -13.69 -16.93
N ALA A 220 -61.45 -12.42 -17.39
CA ALA A 220 -62.66 -11.88 -18.04
C ALA A 220 -62.96 -12.57 -19.37
N GLN A 221 -61.92 -12.86 -20.16
CA GLN A 221 -62.06 -13.60 -21.43
C GLN A 221 -62.53 -15.03 -21.20
N GLN A 222 -61.97 -15.75 -20.22
CA GLN A 222 -62.42 -17.07 -19.83
C GLN A 222 -63.88 -17.11 -19.36
N LYS A 223 -64.31 -16.10 -18.58
CA LYS A 223 -65.73 -15.98 -18.17
C LYS A 223 -66.64 -15.70 -19.36
N ALA A 224 -66.23 -14.82 -20.28
CA ALA A 224 -67.00 -14.53 -21.47
C ALA A 224 -67.12 -15.73 -22.44
N ASP A 225 -66.04 -16.50 -22.57
CA ASP A 225 -66.02 -17.71 -23.39
C ASP A 225 -66.82 -18.85 -22.73
N ALA A 226 -66.82 -18.97 -21.39
CA ALA A 226 -67.66 -19.88 -20.63
C ALA A 226 -69.16 -19.54 -20.72
N GLU A 227 -69.50 -18.24 -20.69
CA GLU A 227 -70.87 -17.77 -20.91
C GLU A 227 -71.38 -18.07 -22.34
N LYS A 228 -70.52 -17.82 -23.35
CA LYS A 228 -70.86 -18.15 -24.75
C LYS A 228 -71.07 -19.68 -24.95
N ALA A 229 -70.18 -20.48 -24.34
CA ALA A 229 -70.32 -21.96 -24.38
C ALA A 229 -71.56 -22.43 -23.66
N ALA A 230 -71.98 -21.80 -22.53
CA ALA A 230 -73.16 -22.10 -21.82
C ALA A 230 -74.48 -21.68 -22.57
N GLN A 231 -74.42 -20.61 -23.36
CA GLN A 231 -75.49 -20.18 -24.24
C GLN A 231 -75.65 -21.12 -25.46
N GLN A 232 -74.52 -21.55 -26.08
CA GLN A 232 -74.57 -22.53 -27.18
C GLN A 232 -74.98 -23.91 -26.73
N ALA A 233 -74.72 -24.33 -25.52
CA ALA A 233 -75.22 -25.61 -24.93
C ALA A 233 -76.71 -25.63 -24.64
N LYS A 234 -77.42 -24.49 -24.67
CA LYS A 234 -78.85 -24.37 -24.49
C LYS A 234 -79.70 -24.43 -25.82
N GLU A 235 -79.00 -24.33 -26.94
CA GLU A 235 -79.61 -24.27 -28.27
C GLU A 235 -79.56 -25.58 -29.11
N THR A 236 -79.05 -26.69 -28.58
CA THR A 236 -78.99 -27.93 -29.32
C THR A 236 -80.00 -28.94 -28.77
N PRO A 237 -80.97 -29.48 -29.56
CA PRO A 237 -81.93 -30.50 -29.15
C PRO A 237 -81.33 -31.88 -29.01
N LYS A 238 -81.74 -32.57 -27.96
CA LYS A 238 -81.38 -33.92 -27.60
C LYS A 238 -81.74 -34.95 -28.69
N PRO A 239 -80.95 -35.94 -28.98
CA PRO A 239 -81.40 -37.28 -29.35
C PRO A 239 -80.95 -38.33 -28.33
N GLU A 240 -81.78 -39.28 -28.19
CA GLU A 240 -81.86 -40.45 -27.31
C GLU A 240 -80.84 -41.55 -27.68
N PRO A 241 -80.70 -42.59 -26.83
CA PRO A 241 -79.44 -43.33 -26.69
C PRO A 241 -79.38 -44.64 -27.50
N ALA A 242 -78.27 -45.07 -27.90
CA ALA A 242 -77.98 -46.44 -28.32
C ALA A 242 -76.58 -46.90 -27.89
N ALA A 243 -76.65 -48.10 -27.41
CA ALA A 243 -75.72 -48.92 -26.65
C ALA A 243 -74.40 -49.32 -27.28
N GLU A 244 -73.52 -49.74 -26.35
CA GLU A 244 -72.56 -50.86 -26.37
C GLU A 244 -71.20 -50.74 -27.14
N GLN A 245 -70.19 -50.71 -26.38
CA GLN A 245 -69.05 -51.62 -26.13
C GLN A 245 -67.74 -51.34 -26.87
N PRO A 246 -66.57 -51.85 -26.35
CA PRO A 246 -65.39 -51.05 -26.09
C PRO A 246 -64.24 -51.39 -27.09
N ALA A 247 -63.44 -50.42 -27.38
CA ALA A 247 -62.16 -50.70 -28.00
C ALA A 247 -61.06 -49.87 -27.34
N GLN A 248 -60.14 -50.58 -26.79
CA GLN A 248 -58.87 -50.09 -26.28
C GLN A 248 -58.12 -49.38 -27.38
N VAL A 249 -57.69 -48.15 -27.13
CA VAL A 249 -56.60 -47.56 -27.90
C VAL A 249 -55.64 -46.90 -26.92
N LYS A 250 -54.42 -47.33 -27.02
CA LYS A 250 -53.21 -46.93 -26.29
C LYS A 250 -53.07 -45.42 -26.17
N SER A 251 -52.88 -44.95 -24.97
CA SER A 251 -52.41 -43.61 -24.71
C SER A 251 -50.91 -43.52 -24.96
N GLU A 252 -50.50 -42.76 -25.96
CA GLU A 252 -49.12 -42.22 -26.03
C GLU A 252 -49.00 -41.05 -25.06
N PRO A 253 -47.88 -40.94 -24.31
CA PRO A 253 -47.70 -39.86 -23.36
C PRO A 253 -47.33 -38.58 -24.09
N ARG A 254 -48.16 -37.57 -23.92
CA ARG A 254 -47.89 -36.19 -24.28
C ARG A 254 -46.67 -35.70 -23.50
N ALA A 255 -45.58 -35.35 -24.20
CA ALA A 255 -44.38 -34.80 -23.62
C ALA A 255 -44.71 -33.51 -22.83
N GLU A 256 -44.61 -33.58 -21.52
CA GLU A 256 -44.55 -32.40 -20.66
C GLU A 256 -43.28 -31.60 -20.96
N TYR A 257 -43.47 -30.37 -21.40
CA TYR A 257 -42.41 -29.39 -21.53
C TYR A 257 -41.99 -28.98 -20.13
N LYS A 258 -40.96 -29.65 -19.58
CA LYS A 258 -40.28 -29.19 -18.36
C LYS A 258 -39.57 -27.91 -18.68
N ALA A 259 -39.99 -26.82 -18.05
CA ALA A 259 -39.21 -25.61 -17.94
C ALA A 259 -37.81 -25.98 -17.43
N LYS A 260 -36.75 -25.54 -18.12
CA LYS A 260 -35.37 -25.65 -17.63
C LYS A 260 -35.29 -24.81 -16.35
N GLU A 261 -35.30 -25.49 -15.23
CA GLU A 261 -34.78 -24.89 -13.99
C GLU A 261 -33.32 -24.56 -14.21
N ASP A 262 -32.91 -23.33 -13.90
CA ASP A 262 -31.52 -22.97 -13.87
C ASP A 262 -30.77 -23.94 -12.93
N PRO A 263 -29.60 -24.45 -13.33
CA PRO A 263 -28.88 -25.42 -12.53
C PRO A 263 -28.52 -24.79 -11.18
N ILE A 264 -29.14 -25.31 -10.11
CA ILE A 264 -28.81 -24.94 -8.74
C ILE A 264 -27.32 -25.29 -8.56
N ARG A 265 -26.50 -24.29 -8.30
CA ARG A 265 -25.05 -24.49 -8.00
C ARG A 265 -24.92 -25.47 -6.83
N PRO A 266 -24.19 -26.60 -6.99
CA PRO A 266 -23.95 -27.52 -5.88
C PRO A 266 -23.22 -26.81 -4.73
N SER A 267 -23.41 -27.28 -3.50
CA SER A 267 -22.66 -26.74 -2.38
C SER A 267 -21.15 -27.02 -2.56
N ASP A 268 -20.29 -26.16 -2.00
CA ASP A 268 -18.85 -26.32 -2.08
C ASP A 268 -18.39 -27.68 -1.52
N GLN A 269 -19.11 -28.22 -0.53
CA GLN A 269 -18.87 -29.57 0.01
C GLN A 269 -19.22 -30.68 -1.00
N ASP A 270 -20.29 -30.51 -1.78
CA ASP A 270 -20.67 -31.50 -2.79
C ASP A 270 -19.70 -31.49 -3.97
N ILE A 271 -19.18 -30.31 -4.33
CA ILE A 271 -18.12 -30.17 -5.34
C ILE A 271 -16.85 -30.88 -4.89
N LEU A 272 -16.39 -30.64 -3.64
CA LEU A 272 -15.21 -31.29 -3.08
C LEU A 272 -15.37 -32.81 -2.98
N ARG A 273 -16.55 -33.31 -2.60
CA ARG A 273 -16.85 -34.76 -2.58
C ARG A 273 -16.85 -35.36 -3.98
N ALA A 274 -17.37 -34.67 -4.99
CA ALA A 274 -17.34 -35.13 -6.37
C ALA A 274 -15.90 -35.23 -6.89
N ILE A 275 -15.07 -34.24 -6.61
CA ILE A 275 -13.63 -34.26 -6.96
C ILE A 275 -12.90 -35.41 -6.23
N ALA A 276 -13.14 -35.56 -4.94
CA ALA A 276 -12.56 -36.62 -4.13
C ALA A 276 -12.92 -38.02 -4.65
N ALA A 277 -14.17 -38.22 -5.07
CA ALA A 277 -14.65 -39.50 -5.63
C ALA A 277 -14.06 -39.79 -7.00
N GLU A 278 -13.98 -38.79 -7.89
CA GLU A 278 -13.47 -38.94 -9.25
C GLU A 278 -11.97 -39.31 -9.27
N PHE A 279 -11.19 -38.66 -8.38
CA PHE A 279 -9.74 -38.89 -8.31
C PHE A 279 -9.31 -39.88 -7.23
N GLN A 280 -10.25 -40.52 -6.54
CA GLN A 280 -10.03 -41.52 -5.48
C GLN A 280 -9.10 -41.02 -4.38
N VAL A 281 -9.26 -39.75 -3.98
CA VAL A 281 -8.53 -39.10 -2.87
C VAL A 281 -9.48 -38.73 -1.75
N ASP A 282 -8.94 -38.39 -0.58
CA ASP A 282 -9.76 -37.87 0.51
C ASP A 282 -10.17 -36.42 0.27
N VAL A 283 -11.24 -35.96 0.93
CA VAL A 283 -11.83 -34.62 0.76
C VAL A 283 -10.84 -33.52 1.15
N HIS A 284 -9.92 -33.75 2.08
CA HIS A 284 -8.90 -32.77 2.48
C HIS A 284 -7.86 -32.58 1.38
N THR A 285 -7.45 -33.64 0.70
CA THR A 285 -6.56 -33.60 -0.45
C THR A 285 -7.24 -32.90 -1.63
N ALA A 286 -8.51 -33.16 -1.90
CA ALA A 286 -9.28 -32.45 -2.93
C ALA A 286 -9.40 -30.93 -2.62
N ALA A 287 -9.62 -30.57 -1.37
CA ALA A 287 -9.65 -29.17 -0.95
C ALA A 287 -8.28 -28.47 -1.11
N ALA A 288 -7.18 -29.15 -0.80
CA ALA A 288 -5.84 -28.62 -0.99
C ALA A 288 -5.55 -28.32 -2.48
N TRP A 289 -5.93 -29.22 -3.39
CA TRP A 289 -5.77 -29.02 -4.84
C TRP A 289 -6.58 -27.82 -5.36
N VAL A 290 -7.82 -27.64 -4.88
CA VAL A 290 -8.67 -26.50 -5.27
C VAL A 290 -8.06 -25.18 -4.78
N LEU A 291 -7.48 -25.15 -3.57
CA LEU A 291 -6.78 -23.98 -3.03
C LEU A 291 -5.50 -23.65 -3.82
N GLU A 292 -4.73 -24.67 -4.19
CA GLU A 292 -3.50 -24.52 -4.98
C GLU A 292 -3.78 -24.01 -6.39
N MET A 293 -4.84 -24.51 -7.05
CA MET A 293 -5.30 -24.01 -8.34
C MET A 293 -5.70 -22.53 -8.26
N ASN A 294 -6.40 -22.11 -7.20
CA ASN A 294 -6.82 -20.72 -7.01
C ASN A 294 -5.61 -19.79 -6.76
N GLN A 295 -4.58 -20.26 -6.05
CA GLN A 295 -3.33 -19.51 -5.86
C GLN A 295 -2.54 -19.33 -7.16
N GLN A 296 -2.45 -20.38 -7.98
CA GLN A 296 -1.75 -20.32 -9.28
C GLN A 296 -2.47 -19.42 -10.29
N GLU A 297 -3.79 -19.32 -10.22
CA GLU A 297 -4.57 -18.40 -11.08
C GLU A 297 -4.38 -16.95 -10.63
N LEU A 298 -4.31 -16.67 -9.33
CA LEU A 298 -4.01 -15.35 -8.77
C LEU A 298 -2.60 -14.86 -9.11
N GLU A 299 -1.61 -15.77 -9.13
CA GLU A 299 -0.23 -15.45 -9.54
C GLU A 299 -0.08 -15.22 -11.06
N ARG A 300 -1.00 -15.74 -11.88
CA ARG A 300 -1.01 -15.51 -13.34
C ARG A 300 -1.64 -14.16 -13.73
N VAL A 301 -2.43 -13.56 -12.86
CA VAL A 301 -3.18 -12.31 -13.10
C VAL A 301 -2.51 -11.10 -12.42
N ALA A 302 -1.51 -11.32 -11.54
CA ALA A 302 -0.68 -10.29 -10.90
C ALA A 302 0.59 -9.98 -11.70
#